data_897ca624428822619239847400054ff8
#
_entry.id   897ca624428822619239847400054ff8
#
_cell.length_a   1.000
_cell.length_b   1.000
_cell.length_c   1.000
_cell.angle_alpha   90.00
_cell.angle_beta   90.00
_cell.angle_gamma   90.00
#
_symmetry.space_group_name_H-M   'P 1'
#
loop_
_entity.id
_entity.type
_entity.pdbx_description
1 polymer ?
#
loop_
_entity_poly.entity_id
_entity_poly.type
_entity_poly.pdbx_seq_one_letter_code
_entity_poly.pdbx_strand_id
1 'polypeptide(L)'
;MTESDEPRFTDKRRLDPETGEVRTPEEDVLAEAEAVTSEAEEAIVLEGLIEAQKLAAERLEELQRANAAHYNLEQQYSAYVKRSKADALAAQDRGVASVAEALIPVLDDIELARQHGDLTGPFASIAEKLESTLGRFGVERYGAAGEVFDPAVHEALMHSHSADVTESTVQMVLQPGYRTADRVLRAARVAVVDPEG
;
A
#
# COMPACT_ATOMS: atom_id res chain seq x y z
N MET A 1 41.45 -4.75 -36.41
CA MET A 1 42.11 -3.56 -36.96
C MET A 1 43.57 -3.72 -36.62
N THR A 2 44.38 -3.95 -37.62
CA THR A 2 45.79 -4.25 -37.50
C THR A 2 46.55 -2.97 -37.14
N GLU A 3 47.18 -2.97 -35.97
CA GLU A 3 48.16 -2.01 -35.57
C GLU A 3 49.33 -2.11 -36.58
N SER A 4 49.58 -1.01 -37.27
CA SER A 4 50.72 -0.92 -38.20
C SER A 4 51.98 -0.75 -37.35
N ASP A 5 52.75 -1.83 -37.30
CA ASP A 5 54.12 -1.88 -36.78
C ASP A 5 55.00 -1.10 -37.77
N GLU A 6 55.04 0.24 -37.63
CA GLU A 6 55.96 1.09 -38.39
C GLU A 6 57.36 0.96 -37.78
N PRO A 7 58.33 0.54 -38.58
CA PRO A 7 59.70 0.42 -38.08
C PRO A 7 60.25 1.79 -37.66
N ARG A 8 60.56 1.94 -36.36
CA ARG A 8 61.25 3.13 -35.83
C ARG A 8 62.70 3.15 -36.37
N PHE A 9 62.93 4.02 -37.32
CA PHE A 9 64.29 4.29 -37.80
C PHE A 9 65.00 5.20 -36.83
N THR A 10 65.96 4.70 -36.05
CA THR A 10 66.88 5.49 -35.26
C THR A 10 68.02 5.96 -36.20
N ASP A 11 68.12 7.27 -36.43
CA ASP A 11 69.19 7.85 -37.24
C ASP A 11 70.50 7.75 -36.47
N LYS A 12 71.41 6.91 -36.94
CA LYS A 12 72.73 6.67 -36.34
C LYS A 12 73.82 7.55 -36.92
N ARG A 13 73.50 8.64 -37.61
CA ARG A 13 74.50 9.59 -38.11
C ARG A 13 75.08 10.42 -36.95
N ARG A 14 76.38 10.57 -36.92
CA ARG A 14 77.10 11.38 -35.94
C ARG A 14 76.91 12.90 -36.12
N LEU A 15 76.25 13.35 -37.15
CA LEU A 15 75.94 14.70 -37.45
C LEU A 15 74.46 14.96 -37.41
N ASP A 16 74.01 16.00 -36.71
CA ASP A 16 72.67 16.49 -36.70
C ASP A 16 72.30 17.00 -38.11
N PRO A 17 71.21 16.50 -38.72
CA PRO A 17 70.84 16.84 -40.09
C PRO A 17 70.35 18.32 -40.21
N GLU A 18 69.96 18.99 -39.14
CA GLU A 18 69.44 20.36 -39.15
C GLU A 18 70.55 21.37 -38.78
N THR A 19 71.39 21.09 -37.79
CA THR A 19 72.43 22.01 -37.30
C THR A 19 73.83 21.73 -37.87
N GLY A 20 74.12 20.54 -38.35
CA GLY A 20 75.40 20.11 -38.88
C GLY A 20 76.47 19.87 -37.82
N GLU A 21 76.15 19.92 -36.55
CA GLU A 21 77.06 19.68 -35.44
C GLU A 21 77.25 18.20 -35.14
N VAL A 22 78.42 17.83 -34.57
CA VAL A 22 78.72 16.42 -34.19
C VAL A 22 78.04 16.12 -32.85
N ARG A 23 77.09 15.19 -32.86
CA ARG A 23 76.43 14.66 -31.64
C ARG A 23 77.47 13.95 -30.75
N THR A 24 77.53 14.33 -29.48
CA THR A 24 78.32 13.62 -28.48
C THR A 24 77.64 12.42 -27.94
N PRO A 25 78.33 11.31 -27.58
CA PRO A 25 77.72 10.13 -27.00
C PRO A 25 76.93 10.43 -25.71
N GLU A 26 77.21 11.49 -25.01
CA GLU A 26 76.55 11.93 -23.79
C GLU A 26 75.14 12.51 -24.09
N GLU A 27 74.98 13.23 -25.21
CA GLU A 27 73.67 13.79 -25.62
C GLU A 27 72.70 12.71 -26.09
N ASP A 28 73.22 11.68 -26.80
CA ASP A 28 72.39 10.53 -27.20
C ASP A 28 71.90 9.70 -25.98
N VAL A 29 72.77 9.54 -24.96
CA VAL A 29 72.43 8.85 -23.71
C VAL A 29 71.41 9.66 -22.88
N LEU A 30 71.52 10.99 -22.83
CA LEU A 30 70.57 11.87 -22.15
C LEU A 30 69.20 11.86 -22.84
N ALA A 31 69.16 11.92 -24.18
CA ALA A 31 67.91 11.87 -24.93
C ALA A 31 67.21 10.48 -24.80
N GLU A 32 67.98 9.41 -24.75
CA GLU A 32 67.45 8.05 -24.53
C GLU A 32 66.94 7.88 -23.08
N ALA A 33 67.62 8.45 -22.08
CA ALA A 33 67.19 8.47 -20.69
C ALA A 33 65.91 9.33 -20.46
N GLU A 34 65.81 10.50 -21.11
CA GLU A 34 64.59 11.32 -21.08
C GLU A 34 63.39 10.64 -21.73
N ALA A 35 63.60 9.94 -22.86
CA ALA A 35 62.55 9.13 -23.52
C ALA A 35 62.04 7.98 -22.64
N VAL A 36 62.94 7.28 -21.96
CA VAL A 36 62.60 6.17 -21.05
C VAL A 36 61.85 6.67 -19.80
N THR A 37 62.22 7.84 -19.25
CA THR A 37 61.52 8.45 -18.12
C THR A 37 60.13 8.90 -18.53
N SER A 38 59.98 9.50 -19.71
CA SER A 38 58.68 9.92 -20.25
C SER A 38 57.71 8.74 -20.47
N GLU A 39 58.20 7.63 -21.05
CA GLU A 39 57.37 6.43 -21.22
C GLU A 39 56.96 5.77 -19.89
N ALA A 40 57.84 5.85 -18.87
CA ALA A 40 57.54 5.32 -17.55
C ALA A 40 56.46 6.21 -16.82
N GLU A 41 56.55 7.52 -16.95
CA GLU A 41 55.57 8.46 -16.41
C GLU A 41 54.19 8.28 -17.08
N GLU A 42 54.16 8.13 -18.41
CA GLU A 42 52.91 7.83 -19.14
C GLU A 42 52.26 6.52 -18.70
N ALA A 43 53.07 5.48 -18.48
CA ALA A 43 52.58 4.18 -18.01
C ALA A 43 51.95 4.28 -16.61
N ILE A 44 52.56 5.02 -15.68
CA ILE A 44 52.03 5.28 -14.33
C ILE A 44 50.70 6.02 -14.39
N VAL A 45 50.61 7.05 -15.24
CA VAL A 45 49.39 7.85 -15.42
C VAL A 45 48.28 6.99 -16.01
N LEU A 46 48.61 6.12 -17.00
CA LEU A 46 47.64 5.22 -17.61
C LEU A 46 47.10 4.17 -16.62
N GLU A 47 47.97 3.59 -15.80
CA GLU A 47 47.57 2.63 -14.74
C GLU A 47 46.66 3.31 -13.71
N GLY A 48 47.03 4.52 -13.24
CA GLY A 48 46.18 5.30 -12.34
C GLY A 48 44.83 5.67 -12.95
N LEU A 49 44.77 5.94 -14.24
CA LEU A 49 43.51 6.19 -14.95
C LEU A 49 42.62 4.94 -15.02
N ILE A 50 43.22 3.77 -15.30
CA ILE A 50 42.50 2.48 -15.31
C ILE A 50 41.94 2.16 -13.93
N GLU A 51 42.73 2.32 -12.87
CA GLU A 51 42.25 2.11 -11.50
C GLU A 51 41.13 3.08 -11.13
N ALA A 52 41.25 4.36 -11.48
CA ALA A 52 40.22 5.36 -11.24
C ALA A 52 38.90 5.03 -11.98
N GLN A 53 39.01 4.59 -13.25
CA GLN A 53 37.84 4.15 -14.02
C GLN A 53 37.18 2.92 -13.41
N LYS A 54 37.95 1.94 -12.95
CA LYS A 54 37.43 0.76 -12.26
C LYS A 54 36.71 1.13 -10.98
N LEU A 55 37.32 1.97 -10.15
CA LEU A 55 36.70 2.46 -8.92
C LEU A 55 35.40 3.25 -9.22
N ALA A 56 35.40 4.10 -10.24
CA ALA A 56 34.21 4.82 -10.66
C ALA A 56 33.08 3.89 -11.11
N ALA A 57 33.39 2.84 -11.85
CA ALA A 57 32.41 1.83 -12.26
C ALA A 57 31.84 1.06 -11.05
N GLU A 58 32.68 0.64 -10.12
CA GLU A 58 32.25 -0.01 -8.88
C GLU A 58 31.31 0.89 -8.05
N ARG A 59 31.67 2.17 -7.88
CA ARG A 59 30.83 3.15 -7.18
C ARG A 59 29.53 3.43 -7.90
N LEU A 60 29.53 3.44 -9.22
CA LEU A 60 28.29 3.60 -10.00
C LEU A 60 27.33 2.42 -9.77
N GLU A 61 27.86 1.19 -9.78
CA GLU A 61 27.04 -0.01 -9.48
C GLU A 61 26.48 0.00 -8.06
N GLU A 62 27.31 0.36 -7.05
CA GLU A 62 26.85 0.50 -5.68
C GLU A 62 25.72 1.53 -5.56
N LEU A 63 25.88 2.66 -6.22
CA LEU A 63 24.89 3.73 -6.23
C LEU A 63 23.59 3.32 -6.91
N GLN A 64 23.67 2.58 -8.01
CA GLN A 64 22.50 2.03 -8.69
C GLN A 64 21.76 1.02 -7.80
N ARG A 65 22.48 0.12 -7.12
CA ARG A 65 21.89 -0.82 -6.16
C ARG A 65 21.24 -0.11 -4.99
N ALA A 66 21.89 0.90 -4.42
CA ALA A 66 21.36 1.69 -3.33
C ALA A 66 20.09 2.45 -3.75
N ASN A 67 20.08 3.07 -4.93
CA ASN A 67 18.92 3.77 -5.47
C ASN A 67 17.74 2.80 -5.72
N ALA A 68 18.01 1.61 -6.27
CA ALA A 68 16.98 0.60 -6.46
C ALA A 68 16.41 0.09 -5.12
N ALA A 69 17.25 -0.11 -4.11
CA ALA A 69 16.83 -0.48 -2.76
C ALA A 69 15.98 0.62 -2.11
N HIS A 70 16.40 1.88 -2.24
CA HIS A 70 15.65 3.04 -1.75
C HIS A 70 14.27 3.14 -2.40
N TYR A 71 14.20 3.05 -3.73
CA TYR A 71 12.94 3.07 -4.46
C TYR A 71 11.99 1.96 -4.01
N ASN A 72 12.50 0.73 -3.87
CA ASN A 72 11.72 -0.41 -3.38
C ASN A 72 11.21 -0.18 -1.95
N LEU A 73 12.04 0.40 -1.08
CA LEU A 73 11.66 0.74 0.30
C LEU A 73 10.56 1.80 0.33
N GLU A 74 10.66 2.84 -0.49
CA GLU A 74 9.61 3.88 -0.60
C GLU A 74 8.27 3.29 -1.04
N GLN A 75 8.27 2.39 -2.04
CA GLN A 75 7.07 1.69 -2.48
C GLN A 75 6.46 0.83 -1.37
N GLN A 76 7.29 0.07 -0.67
CA GLN A 76 6.86 -0.76 0.46
C GLN A 76 6.29 0.10 1.59
N TYR A 77 6.96 1.19 1.93
CA TYR A 77 6.51 2.11 2.97
C TYR A 77 5.18 2.78 2.62
N SER A 78 5.03 3.24 1.38
CA SER A 78 3.78 3.82 0.88
C SER A 78 2.62 2.81 0.97
N ALA A 79 2.85 1.58 0.53
CA ALA A 79 1.87 0.50 0.62
C ALA A 79 1.53 0.14 2.07
N TYR A 80 2.54 0.12 2.96
CA TYR A 80 2.36 -0.11 4.39
C TYR A 80 1.49 0.98 5.04
N VAL A 81 1.79 2.26 4.79
CA VAL A 81 1.03 3.39 5.33
C VAL A 81 -0.43 3.33 4.87
N LYS A 82 -0.66 3.05 3.57
CA LYS A 82 -2.01 2.91 3.03
C LYS A 82 -2.80 1.79 3.73
N ARG A 83 -2.17 0.61 3.89
CA ARG A 83 -2.77 -0.54 4.56
C ARG A 83 -3.03 -0.23 6.03
N SER A 84 -2.05 0.32 6.74
CA SER A 84 -2.17 0.65 8.16
C SER A 84 -3.32 1.64 8.44
N LYS A 85 -3.53 2.63 7.56
CA LYS A 85 -4.68 3.54 7.66
C LYS A 85 -6.01 2.81 7.46
N ALA A 86 -6.09 1.94 6.46
CA ALA A 86 -7.29 1.13 6.22
C ALA A 86 -7.59 0.18 7.40
N ASP A 87 -6.55 -0.47 7.94
CA ASP A 87 -6.67 -1.37 9.08
C ASP A 87 -7.11 -0.64 10.35
N ALA A 88 -6.65 0.60 10.56
CA ALA A 88 -7.06 1.44 11.68
C ALA A 88 -8.55 1.81 11.60
N LEU A 89 -9.05 2.20 10.41
CA LEU A 89 -10.48 2.47 10.19
C LEU A 89 -11.31 1.22 10.42
N ALA A 90 -10.93 0.10 9.81
CA ALA A 90 -11.63 -1.16 10.00
C ALA A 90 -11.59 -1.67 11.47
N ALA A 91 -10.55 -1.35 12.22
CA ALA A 91 -10.48 -1.67 13.65
C ALA A 91 -11.46 -0.80 14.46
N GLN A 92 -11.62 0.48 14.11
CA GLN A 92 -12.62 1.35 14.71
C GLN A 92 -14.03 0.84 14.46
N ASP A 93 -14.35 0.48 13.21
CA ASP A 93 -15.69 -0.02 12.83
C ASP A 93 -16.01 -1.36 13.54
N ARG A 94 -15.02 -2.25 13.65
CA ARG A 94 -15.15 -3.48 14.44
C ARG A 94 -15.39 -3.20 15.92
N GLY A 95 -14.72 -2.19 16.48
CA GLY A 95 -14.92 -1.77 17.86
C GLY A 95 -16.35 -1.27 18.11
N VAL A 96 -16.86 -0.40 17.22
CA VAL A 96 -18.26 0.07 17.27
C VAL A 96 -19.25 -1.09 17.16
N ALA A 97 -19.05 -1.98 16.17
CA ALA A 97 -19.89 -3.16 15.98
C ALA A 97 -19.94 -4.04 17.23
N SER A 98 -18.78 -4.31 17.85
CA SER A 98 -18.68 -5.15 19.06
C SER A 98 -19.43 -4.53 20.25
N VAL A 99 -19.33 -3.21 20.45
CA VAL A 99 -20.10 -2.52 21.51
C VAL A 99 -21.60 -2.55 21.20
N ALA A 100 -21.99 -2.31 19.95
CA ALA A 100 -23.38 -2.36 19.53
C ALA A 100 -23.98 -3.78 19.72
N GLU A 101 -23.26 -4.82 19.31
CA GLU A 101 -23.65 -6.22 19.53
C GLU A 101 -23.88 -6.53 21.01
N ALA A 102 -23.01 -6.04 21.90
CA ALA A 102 -23.15 -6.20 23.35
C ALA A 102 -24.36 -5.43 23.93
N LEU A 103 -24.82 -4.35 23.27
CA LEU A 103 -25.98 -3.58 23.68
C LEU A 103 -27.30 -4.10 23.10
N ILE A 104 -27.28 -5.02 22.14
CA ILE A 104 -28.51 -5.59 21.54
C ILE A 104 -29.51 -6.10 22.59
N PRO A 105 -29.11 -6.84 23.64
CA PRO A 105 -30.07 -7.30 24.66
C PRO A 105 -30.79 -6.12 25.36
N VAL A 106 -30.08 -5.01 25.62
CA VAL A 106 -30.67 -3.81 26.22
C VAL A 106 -31.66 -3.14 25.28
N LEU A 107 -31.34 -3.13 23.97
CA LEU A 107 -32.25 -2.61 22.93
C LEU A 107 -33.51 -3.50 22.78
N ASP A 108 -33.38 -4.81 22.96
CA ASP A 108 -34.49 -5.74 22.96
C ASP A 108 -35.42 -5.47 24.17
N ASP A 109 -34.86 -5.25 25.36
CA ASP A 109 -35.65 -4.91 26.56
C ASP A 109 -36.40 -3.57 26.37
N ILE A 110 -35.75 -2.57 25.73
CA ILE A 110 -36.39 -1.29 25.37
C ILE A 110 -37.56 -1.54 24.39
N GLU A 111 -37.35 -2.38 23.38
CA GLU A 111 -38.38 -2.69 22.40
C GLU A 111 -39.57 -3.45 23.05
N LEU A 112 -39.27 -4.38 23.93
CA LEU A 112 -40.28 -5.11 24.70
C LEU A 112 -41.11 -4.14 25.57
N ALA A 113 -40.45 -3.22 26.29
CA ALA A 113 -41.13 -2.16 27.08
C ALA A 113 -41.99 -1.27 26.19
N ARG A 114 -41.53 -0.94 24.97
CA ARG A 114 -42.28 -0.15 23.98
C ARG A 114 -43.55 -0.89 23.55
N GLN A 115 -43.48 -2.18 23.28
CA GLN A 115 -44.61 -3.00 22.86
C GLN A 115 -45.67 -3.13 23.98
N HIS A 116 -45.26 -3.18 25.24
CA HIS A 116 -46.13 -3.25 26.38
C HIS A 116 -46.70 -1.88 26.85
N GLY A 117 -46.22 -0.79 26.26
CA GLY A 117 -46.61 0.56 26.68
C GLY A 117 -45.93 1.06 27.96
N ASP A 118 -44.95 0.33 28.46
CA ASP A 118 -44.22 0.66 29.71
C ASP A 118 -43.07 1.65 29.47
N LEU A 119 -42.71 1.93 28.22
CA LEU A 119 -41.67 2.88 27.86
C LEU A 119 -42.19 4.31 27.95
N THR A 120 -42.27 4.85 29.19
CA THR A 120 -42.86 6.16 29.47
C THR A 120 -41.95 7.04 30.30
N GLY A 121 -42.19 8.36 30.26
CA GLY A 121 -41.51 9.35 31.10
C GLY A 121 -39.97 9.35 30.90
N PRO A 122 -39.20 9.34 31.99
CA PRO A 122 -37.73 9.39 31.89
C PRO A 122 -37.11 8.20 31.12
N PHE A 123 -37.69 7.01 31.16
CA PHE A 123 -37.20 5.85 30.47
C PHE A 123 -37.30 6.01 28.94
N ALA A 124 -38.40 6.61 28.44
CA ALA A 124 -38.52 6.91 27.01
C ALA A 124 -37.40 7.86 26.54
N SER A 125 -37.11 8.90 27.31
CA SER A 125 -36.04 9.85 26.98
C SER A 125 -34.64 9.20 27.02
N ILE A 126 -34.42 8.24 27.91
CA ILE A 126 -33.13 7.50 27.96
C ILE A 126 -33.01 6.60 26.76
N ALA A 127 -34.06 5.85 26.39
CA ALA A 127 -34.08 5.00 25.22
C ALA A 127 -33.82 5.80 23.93
N GLU A 128 -34.51 6.92 23.73
CA GLU A 128 -34.30 7.80 22.58
C GLU A 128 -32.85 8.33 22.49
N LYS A 129 -32.27 8.72 23.63
CA LYS A 129 -30.87 9.17 23.67
C LYS A 129 -29.91 8.06 23.35
N LEU A 130 -30.14 6.83 23.82
CA LEU A 130 -29.33 5.66 23.51
C LEU A 130 -29.39 5.35 22.00
N GLU A 131 -30.59 5.23 21.44
CA GLU A 131 -30.81 4.98 20.02
C GLU A 131 -30.19 6.07 19.14
N SER A 132 -30.41 7.37 19.50
CA SER A 132 -29.80 8.49 18.81
C SER A 132 -28.26 8.47 18.89
N THR A 133 -27.70 8.07 20.03
CA THR A 133 -26.25 7.97 20.19
C THR A 133 -25.68 6.85 19.31
N LEU A 134 -26.32 5.68 19.30
CA LEU A 134 -25.93 4.56 18.43
C LEU A 134 -26.04 4.95 16.94
N GLY A 135 -27.08 5.67 16.56
CA GLY A 135 -27.24 6.21 15.20
C GLY A 135 -26.10 7.13 14.78
N ARG A 136 -25.55 7.92 15.69
CA ARG A 136 -24.35 8.75 15.40
C ARG A 136 -23.08 7.93 15.12
N PHE A 137 -23.02 6.71 15.61
CA PHE A 137 -21.97 5.73 15.30
C PHE A 137 -22.31 4.83 14.11
N GLY A 138 -23.40 5.14 13.37
CA GLY A 138 -23.81 4.40 12.19
C GLY A 138 -24.52 3.08 12.49
N VAL A 139 -24.97 2.87 13.74
CA VAL A 139 -25.79 1.70 14.10
C VAL A 139 -27.25 2.04 13.81
N GLU A 140 -27.88 1.28 12.91
CA GLU A 140 -29.25 1.47 12.48
C GLU A 140 -30.12 0.26 12.86
N ARG A 141 -31.32 0.57 13.37
CA ARG A 141 -32.40 -0.41 13.53
C ARG A 141 -33.12 -0.56 12.19
N TYR A 142 -33.45 -1.77 11.80
CA TYR A 142 -34.21 -2.06 10.59
C TYR A 142 -35.20 -3.22 10.79
N GLY A 143 -35.99 -3.44 9.76
CA GLY A 143 -37.11 -4.35 9.77
C GLY A 143 -38.39 -3.61 10.21
N ALA A 144 -39.26 -3.34 9.26
CA ALA A 144 -40.56 -2.76 9.49
C ALA A 144 -41.64 -3.63 8.81
N ALA A 145 -42.84 -3.63 9.36
CA ALA A 145 -43.97 -4.30 8.71
C ALA A 145 -44.27 -3.61 7.35
N GLY A 146 -44.49 -4.39 6.32
CA GLY A 146 -44.73 -3.92 4.96
C GLY A 146 -43.45 -3.82 4.10
N GLU A 147 -42.24 -4.05 4.64
CA GLU A 147 -41.02 -4.17 3.85
C GLU A 147 -40.99 -5.47 3.07
N VAL A 148 -40.36 -5.47 1.89
CA VAL A 148 -40.08 -6.68 1.11
C VAL A 148 -39.13 -7.59 1.92
N PHE A 149 -39.47 -8.88 1.99
CA PHE A 149 -38.60 -9.83 2.67
C PHE A 149 -37.30 -10.04 1.89
N ASP A 150 -36.18 -9.83 2.56
CA ASP A 150 -34.85 -10.09 2.01
C ASP A 150 -34.10 -11.09 2.92
N PRO A 151 -33.80 -12.30 2.43
CA PRO A 151 -33.10 -13.33 3.20
C PRO A 151 -31.70 -12.92 3.67
N ALA A 152 -31.08 -11.88 3.07
CA ALA A 152 -29.73 -11.39 3.46
C ALA A 152 -29.76 -10.64 4.78
N VAL A 153 -30.92 -10.05 5.14
CA VAL A 153 -31.06 -9.19 6.33
C VAL A 153 -32.22 -9.62 7.25
N HIS A 154 -33.11 -10.46 6.78
CA HIS A 154 -34.26 -10.95 7.54
C HIS A 154 -34.17 -12.44 7.82
N GLU A 155 -34.56 -12.85 9.02
CA GLU A 155 -34.77 -14.26 9.44
C GLU A 155 -36.27 -14.51 9.60
N ALA A 156 -36.89 -15.24 8.67
CA ALA A 156 -38.30 -15.58 8.74
C ALA A 156 -38.51 -16.71 9.74
N LEU A 157 -39.26 -16.44 10.82
CA LEU A 157 -39.64 -17.44 11.82
C LEU A 157 -41.03 -18.05 11.56
N MET A 158 -41.90 -17.30 10.87
CA MET A 158 -43.27 -17.70 10.57
C MET A 158 -43.61 -17.33 9.14
N HIS A 159 -44.32 -18.20 8.45
CA HIS A 159 -44.83 -17.98 7.09
C HIS A 159 -46.36 -18.10 7.10
N SER A 160 -47.02 -17.20 6.40
CA SER A 160 -48.44 -17.22 6.09
C SER A 160 -48.64 -16.91 4.60
N HIS A 161 -49.82 -17.15 4.06
CA HIS A 161 -50.15 -16.81 2.67
C HIS A 161 -51.35 -15.85 2.65
N SER A 162 -51.33 -14.90 1.73
CA SER A 162 -52.44 -13.97 1.50
C SER A 162 -52.52 -13.57 0.03
N ALA A 163 -53.71 -13.39 -0.46
CA ALA A 163 -53.98 -12.83 -1.79
C ALA A 163 -53.69 -11.30 -1.87
N ASP A 164 -53.47 -10.65 -0.73
CA ASP A 164 -53.30 -9.20 -0.65
C ASP A 164 -51.87 -8.76 -0.99
N VAL A 165 -50.91 -9.69 -1.11
CA VAL A 165 -49.50 -9.39 -1.39
C VAL A 165 -49.11 -10.03 -2.73
N THR A 166 -48.24 -9.30 -3.46
CA THR A 166 -47.71 -9.74 -4.75
C THR A 166 -46.28 -10.30 -4.63
N GLU A 167 -45.63 -10.09 -3.51
CA GLU A 167 -44.28 -10.57 -3.19
C GLU A 167 -44.16 -10.84 -1.70
N SER A 168 -43.18 -11.69 -1.34
CA SER A 168 -42.92 -12.03 0.06
C SER A 168 -42.65 -10.77 0.88
N THR A 169 -43.49 -10.48 1.86
CA THR A 169 -43.50 -9.21 2.58
C THR A 169 -43.45 -9.48 4.10
N VAL A 170 -42.73 -8.63 4.83
CA VAL A 170 -42.69 -8.66 6.30
C VAL A 170 -44.05 -8.27 6.83
N GLN A 171 -44.77 -9.25 7.41
CA GLN A 171 -46.06 -9.04 8.05
C GLN A 171 -45.92 -8.40 9.42
N MET A 172 -44.96 -8.89 10.22
CA MET A 172 -44.72 -8.41 11.57
C MET A 172 -43.26 -8.62 11.95
N VAL A 173 -42.70 -7.67 12.68
CA VAL A 173 -41.33 -7.77 13.25
C VAL A 173 -41.47 -8.33 14.67
N LEU A 174 -40.92 -9.53 14.87
CA LEU A 174 -40.87 -10.20 16.16
C LEU A 174 -39.67 -9.66 16.99
N GLN A 175 -38.55 -9.41 16.31
CA GLN A 175 -37.36 -8.88 16.91
C GLN A 175 -36.62 -8.01 15.88
N PRO A 176 -36.35 -6.73 16.15
CA PRO A 176 -35.74 -5.82 15.19
C PRO A 176 -34.33 -6.25 14.83
N GLY A 177 -33.92 -5.98 13.60
CA GLY A 177 -32.58 -6.12 13.13
C GLY A 177 -31.73 -4.90 13.46
N TYR A 178 -30.42 -5.11 13.54
CA TYR A 178 -29.44 -4.03 13.71
C TYR A 178 -28.31 -4.21 12.71
N ARG A 179 -27.85 -3.11 12.12
CA ARG A 179 -26.74 -3.08 11.16
C ARG A 179 -25.88 -1.86 11.36
N THR A 180 -24.63 -1.93 10.94
CA THR A 180 -23.79 -0.78 10.61
C THR A 180 -23.78 -0.58 9.09
N ALA A 181 -23.15 0.50 8.60
CA ALA A 181 -23.07 0.76 7.15
C ALA A 181 -22.54 -0.45 6.35
N ASP A 182 -21.60 -1.20 6.92
CA ASP A 182 -20.87 -2.26 6.22
C ASP A 182 -21.24 -3.69 6.69
N ARG A 183 -22.06 -3.82 7.76
CA ARG A 183 -22.24 -5.13 8.38
C ARG A 183 -23.60 -5.25 9.07
N VAL A 184 -24.28 -6.38 8.86
CA VAL A 184 -25.42 -6.83 9.66
C VAL A 184 -24.89 -7.35 11.01
N LEU A 185 -25.33 -6.72 12.11
CA LEU A 185 -25.01 -7.14 13.49
C LEU A 185 -25.95 -8.24 13.94
N ARG A 186 -27.24 -8.11 13.58
CA ARG A 186 -28.28 -9.11 13.82
C ARG A 186 -29.36 -9.00 12.75
N ALA A 187 -29.76 -10.12 12.14
CA ALA A 187 -30.91 -10.19 11.25
C ALA A 187 -32.21 -9.85 11.99
N ALA A 188 -33.12 -9.13 11.32
CA ALA A 188 -34.46 -8.93 11.85
C ALA A 188 -35.26 -10.23 11.81
N ARG A 189 -35.81 -10.65 12.93
CA ARG A 189 -36.70 -11.83 13.02
C ARG A 189 -38.12 -11.41 12.74
N VAL A 190 -38.68 -11.98 11.72
CA VAL A 190 -39.97 -11.54 11.16
C VAL A 190 -40.94 -12.68 10.92
N ALA A 191 -42.22 -12.36 10.93
CA ALA A 191 -43.22 -13.17 10.27
C ALA A 191 -43.43 -12.65 8.85
N VAL A 192 -43.48 -13.56 7.88
CA VAL A 192 -43.56 -13.24 6.45
C VAL A 192 -44.92 -13.69 5.92
N VAL A 193 -45.49 -12.91 5.04
CA VAL A 193 -46.65 -13.28 4.23
C VAL A 193 -46.19 -13.43 2.78
N ASP A 194 -46.48 -14.61 2.22
CA ASP A 194 -46.21 -14.96 0.85
C ASP A 194 -47.45 -14.82 -0.01
N PRO A 195 -47.37 -14.50 -1.32
CA PRO A 195 -48.54 -14.50 -2.20
C PRO A 195 -49.18 -15.89 -2.29
N GLU A 196 -50.51 -15.92 -2.40
CA GLU A 196 -51.21 -17.13 -2.78
C GLU A 196 -50.86 -17.49 -4.21
N GLY A 197 -50.29 -18.68 -4.48
CA GLY A 197 -49.88 -19.16 -5.78
C GLY A 197 -51.03 -19.53 -6.69
#